data_9cccd789452c0ac1ea1c18019f4359ad
#
_entry.id   9cccd789452c0ac1ea1c18019f4359ad
#
_cell.length_a   1.000
_cell.length_b   1.000
_cell.length_c   1.000
_cell.angle_alpha   90.00
_cell.angle_beta   90.00
_cell.angle_gamma   90.00
#
_symmetry.space_group_name_H-M   'P 1'
#
loop_
_entity.id
_entity.type
_entity.pdbx_description
1 polymer ?
#
loop_
_entity_poly.entity_id
_entity_poly.type
_entity_poly.pdbx_seq_one_letter_code
_entity_poly.pdbx_strand_id
1 'polypeptide(L)'
;MIRSRTSAARRARTGSSRSVALLATGVLVAALGLAGAPAALADTSPAPAPAATRPAAIVALGDSAISGEGAGTDTNDGYFPETDTPTNYCHRHPKSEIFTTDIPGVTPIDLACSGAQTGDLVSDPELAKITGGGSGDFGEPKQDVKLADTAAKYDVKMVVVTIGANDDFDFSGVMMHCLAQYFPIPKSQGCRDTIGSDEIRRRAKAVQPKVVAALQNIRQTMRRAGYADSAYQLVYQSYFNPITPDIRRNDYLGKITDGCPAFPEDLAWGHNWVVPTFSDALRGAAEQVPGVRYLDQRRVAFGHEVCAEWTSSPYEYSNGDVINLSEWARNGCDSQIGIPGLCMNMVRQSYHLRVAGYRGEGVCLGQFFAEPAQPEAYCTLNQQNTTSIQPLTPGKPFGDVPEDGSWYQLTNAATGNALDLSGGGTYGDSSNGRAAISYPATGGLNQSFVLEAKPGGSYELDFSGNRDMCLDANAAATAPGTRIQQWGCNGGANQHWVFKPAGNGTYKIADSADPTKVLAAGTAVDAKGNPYVELATDTGAPAQLWQLTKLGIVYLHS
;
A
#
# COMPACT_ATOMS: atom_id res chain seq x y z
N MET A 1 27.94 -15.15 50.46
CA MET A 1 26.92 -15.45 51.51
C MET A 1 25.64 -15.73 50.77
N ILE A 2 25.34 -16.97 50.39
CA ILE A 2 24.71 -18.04 51.15
C ILE A 2 23.32 -17.61 51.65
N ARG A 3 22.26 -18.12 51.01
CA ARG A 3 21.29 -19.20 51.26
C ARG A 3 20.06 -18.96 50.41
N SER A 4 19.66 -19.78 49.45
CA SER A 4 19.09 -21.15 49.42
C SER A 4 17.85 -21.36 50.31
N ARG A 5 16.79 -21.83 49.67
CA ARG A 5 15.89 -23.00 49.98
C ARG A 5 14.48 -22.67 49.47
N THR A 6 13.85 -23.46 48.71
CA THR A 6 13.40 -24.83 48.48
C THR A 6 11.88 -24.87 48.44
N SER A 7 11.37 -25.27 47.31
CA SER A 7 10.55 -26.46 46.99
C SER A 7 9.37 -26.81 47.89
N ALA A 8 8.17 -26.94 47.34
CA ALA A 8 7.25 -28.04 47.63
C ALA A 8 6.17 -28.19 46.54
N ALA A 9 6.17 -29.36 45.94
CA ALA A 9 5.11 -29.89 45.08
C ALA A 9 4.07 -30.63 45.94
N ARG A 10 2.77 -30.65 45.54
CA ARG A 10 1.80 -31.75 45.81
C ARG A 10 0.61 -31.63 44.84
N ARG A 11 0.57 -32.54 43.92
CA ARG A 11 -0.28 -33.76 43.74
C ARG A 11 -1.77 -33.54 43.52
N ALA A 12 -2.13 -34.12 42.44
CA ALA A 12 -3.44 -34.33 41.83
C ALA A 12 -4.45 -35.06 42.75
N ARG A 13 -5.73 -34.85 42.50
CA ARG A 13 -6.79 -35.86 42.68
C ARG A 13 -7.85 -35.73 41.58
N THR A 14 -8.02 -36.83 40.90
CA THR A 14 -9.09 -37.21 39.99
C THR A 14 -10.40 -37.39 40.74
N GLY A 15 -11.52 -37.02 40.12
CA GLY A 15 -12.86 -37.31 40.57
C GLY A 15 -13.84 -37.29 39.40
N SER A 16 -14.14 -38.49 38.88
CA SER A 16 -15.22 -38.71 37.94
C SER A 16 -16.55 -38.82 38.68
N SER A 17 -17.62 -38.24 38.14
CA SER A 17 -18.96 -38.74 38.46
C SER A 17 -19.93 -38.54 37.29
N ARG A 18 -20.66 -39.59 37.09
CA ARG A 18 -21.51 -39.98 35.97
C ARG A 18 -22.85 -39.24 36.00
N SER A 19 -23.37 -39.05 34.80
CA SER A 19 -24.73 -38.66 34.43
C SER A 19 -25.81 -39.59 34.97
N VAL A 20 -26.96 -39.03 35.36
CA VAL A 20 -28.23 -39.74 35.43
C VAL A 20 -29.28 -38.93 34.68
N ALA A 21 -29.84 -39.56 33.68
CA ALA A 21 -31.00 -39.08 32.94
C ALA A 21 -32.28 -39.52 33.69
N LEU A 22 -33.24 -38.61 33.88
CA LEU A 22 -34.61 -38.95 34.29
C LEU A 22 -35.56 -38.56 33.16
N LEU A 23 -36.21 -39.58 32.62
CA LEU A 23 -37.39 -39.51 31.80
C LEU A 23 -38.61 -39.34 32.72
N ALA A 24 -39.46 -38.32 32.44
CA ALA A 24 -40.78 -38.21 33.01
C ALA A 24 -41.82 -38.12 31.89
N THR A 25 -42.57 -39.19 31.76
CA THR A 25 -43.79 -39.32 30.96
C THR A 25 -44.95 -38.68 31.73
N GLY A 26 -45.67 -37.74 31.14
CA GLY A 26 -46.89 -37.17 31.69
C GLY A 26 -48.05 -37.26 30.71
N VAL A 27 -49.13 -37.81 31.23
CA VAL A 27 -50.34 -38.27 30.57
C VAL A 27 -51.24 -37.13 30.09
N LEU A 28 -51.82 -37.31 28.93
CA LEU A 28 -52.83 -36.47 28.27
C LEU A 28 -54.22 -36.70 28.92
N VAL A 29 -54.90 -35.66 29.40
CA VAL A 29 -56.34 -35.69 29.69
C VAL A 29 -57.02 -34.64 28.82
N ALA A 30 -57.89 -35.12 27.94
CA ALA A 30 -58.76 -34.32 27.13
C ALA A 30 -60.06 -33.97 27.93
N ALA A 31 -60.36 -32.70 28.06
CA ALA A 31 -61.67 -32.25 28.50
C ALA A 31 -62.30 -31.36 27.43
N LEU A 32 -63.37 -31.84 26.81
CA LEU A 32 -64.25 -31.03 25.96
C LEU A 32 -65.03 -30.07 26.81
N GLY A 33 -64.91 -28.78 26.57
CA GLY A 33 -65.75 -27.72 27.07
C GLY A 33 -66.23 -26.81 25.94
N LEU A 34 -67.44 -26.94 25.49
CA LEU A 34 -68.10 -25.98 24.61
C LEU A 34 -68.43 -24.73 25.39
N ALA A 35 -67.84 -23.59 25.05
CA ALA A 35 -68.32 -22.28 25.45
C ALA A 35 -68.14 -21.33 24.29
N GLY A 36 -69.23 -20.62 23.93
CA GLY A 36 -69.32 -19.72 22.79
C GLY A 36 -68.34 -18.55 22.85
N ALA A 37 -67.69 -18.30 21.74
CA ALA A 37 -66.79 -17.18 21.55
C ALA A 37 -67.61 -15.90 21.25
N PRO A 38 -67.33 -14.76 21.91
CA PRO A 38 -67.87 -13.46 21.47
C PRO A 38 -67.11 -13.08 20.18
N ALA A 39 -67.82 -12.56 19.20
CA ALA A 39 -67.26 -12.02 17.96
C ALA A 39 -66.29 -10.89 18.30
N ALA A 40 -65.02 -11.13 18.03
CA ALA A 40 -64.01 -10.11 18.08
C ALA A 40 -64.27 -9.12 16.94
N LEU A 41 -64.52 -7.86 17.28
CA LEU A 41 -64.50 -6.75 16.37
C LEU A 41 -63.07 -6.69 15.78
N ALA A 42 -62.95 -6.88 14.48
CA ALA A 42 -61.70 -6.71 13.78
C ALA A 42 -61.23 -5.26 13.96
N ASP A 43 -60.13 -5.07 14.67
CA ASP A 43 -59.46 -3.81 14.77
C ASP A 43 -58.86 -3.48 13.38
N THR A 44 -59.50 -2.55 12.68
CA THR A 44 -59.06 -2.04 11.37
C THR A 44 -58.06 -0.91 11.53
N SER A 45 -57.11 -1.05 12.49
CA SER A 45 -55.98 -0.14 12.50
C SER A 45 -55.20 -0.36 11.20
N PRO A 46 -54.95 0.71 10.41
CA PRO A 46 -54.14 0.56 9.21
C PRO A 46 -52.78 0.01 9.61
N ALA A 47 -52.29 -0.99 8.85
CA ALA A 47 -50.92 -1.49 9.02
C ALA A 47 -49.95 -0.31 9.04
N PRO A 48 -48.99 -0.27 9.97
CA PRO A 48 -48.04 0.81 10.01
C PRO A 48 -47.39 0.90 8.62
N ALA A 49 -47.34 2.11 8.06
CA ALA A 49 -46.69 2.37 6.79
C ALA A 49 -45.27 1.80 6.86
N PRO A 50 -44.78 1.11 5.81
CA PRO A 50 -43.43 0.59 5.82
C PRO A 50 -42.47 1.73 6.16
N ALA A 51 -41.62 1.53 7.17
CA ALA A 51 -40.62 2.52 7.56
C ALA A 51 -39.85 2.91 6.28
N ALA A 52 -39.82 4.21 5.98
CA ALA A 52 -39.10 4.70 4.79
C ALA A 52 -37.68 4.13 4.83
N THR A 53 -37.37 3.31 3.84
CA THR A 53 -36.02 2.72 3.75
C THR A 53 -35.03 3.85 3.54
N ARG A 54 -34.07 4.01 4.44
CA ARG A 54 -33.00 4.99 4.30
C ARG A 54 -32.24 4.72 2.98
N PRO A 55 -31.87 5.74 2.20
CA PRO A 55 -31.09 5.54 0.97
C PRO A 55 -29.72 4.91 1.32
N ALA A 56 -29.27 3.97 0.50
CA ALA A 56 -27.98 3.35 0.68
C ALA A 56 -26.83 4.36 0.44
N ALA A 57 -25.78 4.29 1.24
CA ALA A 57 -24.62 5.17 1.09
C ALA A 57 -23.28 4.45 1.29
N ILE A 58 -22.23 5.01 0.70
CA ILE A 58 -20.83 4.71 0.96
C ILE A 58 -20.13 5.99 1.44
N VAL A 59 -19.24 5.88 2.42
CA VAL A 59 -18.69 7.03 3.13
C VAL A 59 -17.17 6.97 3.14
N ALA A 60 -16.50 8.04 2.71
CA ALA A 60 -15.06 8.24 2.80
C ALA A 60 -14.69 9.05 4.04
N LEU A 61 -13.68 8.61 4.77
CA LEU A 61 -13.04 9.28 5.90
C LEU A 61 -11.53 9.33 5.67
N GLY A 62 -10.86 10.33 6.19
CA GLY A 62 -9.41 10.38 6.14
C GLY A 62 -8.85 11.75 5.87
N ASP A 63 -7.69 11.74 5.23
CA ASP A 63 -6.91 12.95 4.93
C ASP A 63 -6.99 13.38 3.46
N SER A 64 -5.98 14.12 3.00
CA SER A 64 -5.92 14.66 1.64
C SER A 64 -5.90 13.58 0.54
N ALA A 65 -5.39 12.40 0.84
CA ALA A 65 -5.26 11.34 -0.15
C ALA A 65 -6.61 10.78 -0.61
N ILE A 66 -7.67 10.93 0.21
CA ILE A 66 -9.01 10.47 -0.13
C ILE A 66 -10.03 11.61 -0.30
N SER A 67 -9.73 12.83 0.20
CA SER A 67 -10.61 13.99 0.03
C SER A 67 -10.73 14.47 -1.41
N GLY A 68 -9.74 14.16 -2.25
CA GLY A 68 -9.64 14.65 -3.62
C GLY A 68 -8.69 15.83 -3.78
N GLU A 69 -7.81 16.09 -2.80
CA GLU A 69 -6.71 17.04 -2.95
C GLU A 69 -5.92 16.72 -4.21
N GLY A 70 -5.69 17.72 -5.06
CA GLY A 70 -4.99 17.52 -6.34
C GLY A 70 -5.87 17.10 -7.53
N ALA A 71 -7.15 16.78 -7.35
CA ALA A 71 -8.06 16.41 -8.43
C ALA A 71 -8.55 17.62 -9.28
N GLY A 72 -8.27 18.85 -8.85
CA GLY A 72 -8.61 20.06 -9.59
C GLY A 72 -7.81 20.22 -10.88
N THR A 73 -8.09 21.28 -11.64
CA THR A 73 -7.27 21.70 -12.79
C THR A 73 -6.31 22.80 -12.33
N ASP A 74 -5.28 23.09 -13.13
CA ASP A 74 -4.29 24.13 -12.82
C ASP A 74 -4.90 25.55 -12.76
N THR A 75 -6.10 25.74 -13.31
CA THR A 75 -6.82 27.02 -13.35
C THR A 75 -8.07 27.07 -12.46
N ASN A 76 -8.55 25.91 -12.02
CA ASN A 76 -9.72 25.80 -11.14
C ASN A 76 -9.63 24.49 -10.35
N ASP A 77 -9.43 24.59 -9.05
CA ASP A 77 -9.30 23.44 -8.18
C ASP A 77 -10.57 22.59 -8.13
N GLY A 78 -11.75 23.19 -8.36
CA GLY A 78 -13.02 22.46 -8.52
C GLY A 78 -13.51 21.77 -7.26
N TYR A 79 -13.01 22.16 -6.09
CA TYR A 79 -13.48 21.64 -4.80
C TYR A 79 -14.93 22.06 -4.50
N PHE A 80 -15.60 21.32 -3.66
CA PHE A 80 -16.88 21.79 -3.11
C PHE A 80 -16.65 23.10 -2.36
N PRO A 81 -17.36 24.20 -2.72
CA PRO A 81 -17.06 25.53 -2.24
C PRO A 81 -17.04 25.69 -0.71
N GLU A 82 -17.86 24.92 0.00
CA GLU A 82 -17.91 24.91 1.46
C GLU A 82 -16.68 24.26 2.11
N THR A 83 -15.85 23.57 1.31
CA THR A 83 -14.63 22.88 1.77
C THR A 83 -13.34 23.53 1.26
N ASP A 84 -13.47 24.70 0.62
CA ASP A 84 -12.36 25.53 0.11
C ASP A 84 -12.59 26.98 0.53
N THR A 85 -12.53 27.23 1.83
CA THR A 85 -12.72 28.56 2.43
C THR A 85 -11.56 28.90 3.37
N PRO A 86 -11.41 30.17 3.79
CA PRO A 86 -10.37 30.55 4.75
C PRO A 86 -10.42 29.84 6.11
N THR A 87 -11.53 29.17 6.43
CA THR A 87 -11.72 28.44 7.70
C THR A 87 -11.96 26.95 7.50
N ASN A 88 -12.17 26.49 6.26
CA ASN A 88 -12.36 25.09 5.93
C ASN A 88 -11.51 24.73 4.72
N TYR A 89 -10.45 23.99 4.95
CA TYR A 89 -9.49 23.55 3.94
C TYR A 89 -9.55 22.04 3.70
N CYS A 90 -10.76 21.45 3.85
CA CYS A 90 -10.90 20.00 3.65
C CYS A 90 -10.69 19.57 2.19
N HIS A 91 -10.85 20.50 1.22
CA HIS A 91 -10.60 20.33 -0.20
C HIS A 91 -11.22 19.05 -0.77
N ARG A 92 -12.51 18.82 -0.45
CA ARG A 92 -13.26 17.69 -1.02
C ARG A 92 -13.61 17.97 -2.48
N HIS A 93 -13.36 16.98 -3.34
CA HIS A 93 -13.53 17.14 -4.78
C HIS A 93 -14.54 16.14 -5.34
N PRO A 94 -15.46 16.56 -6.26
CA PRO A 94 -16.49 15.68 -6.84
C PRO A 94 -15.94 14.55 -7.73
N LYS A 95 -14.64 14.52 -7.97
CA LYS A 95 -13.94 13.45 -8.68
C LYS A 95 -12.95 12.70 -7.76
N SER A 96 -13.07 12.85 -6.43
CA SER A 96 -12.31 12.01 -5.49
C SER A 96 -12.72 10.55 -5.63
N GLU A 97 -11.94 9.66 -5.07
CA GLU A 97 -12.10 8.21 -5.17
C GLU A 97 -13.53 7.74 -4.93
N ILE A 98 -14.18 8.23 -3.85
CA ILE A 98 -15.51 7.77 -3.44
C ILE A 98 -16.59 8.01 -4.51
N PHE A 99 -16.44 9.07 -5.32
CA PHE A 99 -17.38 9.42 -6.38
C PHE A 99 -17.13 8.65 -7.68
N THR A 100 -16.05 7.87 -7.75
CA THR A 100 -15.61 7.18 -8.97
C THR A 100 -15.63 5.64 -8.83
N THR A 101 -16.31 5.12 -7.80
CA THR A 101 -16.35 3.68 -7.49
C THR A 101 -17.21 2.85 -8.44
N ASP A 102 -18.10 3.47 -9.23
CA ASP A 102 -19.10 2.79 -10.08
C ASP A 102 -20.04 1.83 -9.33
N ILE A 103 -20.18 1.93 -8.01
CA ILE A 103 -21.10 1.09 -7.23
C ILE A 103 -22.54 1.56 -7.48
N PRO A 104 -23.41 0.72 -8.04
CA PRO A 104 -24.76 1.17 -8.39
C PRO A 104 -25.65 1.30 -7.16
N GLY A 105 -26.56 2.28 -7.18
CA GLY A 105 -27.64 2.42 -6.21
C GLY A 105 -27.20 2.91 -4.81
N VAL A 106 -26.00 3.44 -4.67
CA VAL A 106 -25.48 4.04 -3.43
C VAL A 106 -25.22 5.53 -3.60
N THR A 107 -25.36 6.29 -2.53
CA THR A 107 -24.96 7.71 -2.46
C THR A 107 -23.52 7.78 -1.96
N PRO A 108 -22.55 8.29 -2.74
CA PRO A 108 -21.21 8.55 -2.24
C PRO A 108 -21.20 9.80 -1.35
N ILE A 109 -20.52 9.70 -0.20
CA ILE A 109 -20.42 10.79 0.79
C ILE A 109 -18.95 10.91 1.20
N ASP A 110 -18.38 12.08 0.98
CA ASP A 110 -17.01 12.39 1.37
C ASP A 110 -17.02 13.23 2.66
N LEU A 111 -16.45 12.69 3.74
CA LEU A 111 -16.28 13.36 5.02
C LEU A 111 -14.79 13.62 5.34
N ALA A 112 -13.89 13.22 4.45
CA ALA A 112 -12.46 13.39 4.61
C ALA A 112 -12.05 14.87 4.65
N CYS A 113 -10.85 15.15 5.13
CA CYS A 113 -10.34 16.50 5.21
C CYS A 113 -8.83 16.54 4.97
N SER A 114 -8.39 17.35 4.02
CA SER A 114 -6.98 17.54 3.70
C SER A 114 -6.18 17.98 4.93
N GLY A 115 -5.09 17.28 5.23
CA GLY A 115 -4.25 17.53 6.41
C GLY A 115 -4.71 16.82 7.70
N ALA A 116 -5.83 16.08 7.68
CA ALA A 116 -6.31 15.37 8.86
C ALA A 116 -5.29 14.34 9.38
N GLN A 117 -5.26 14.18 10.69
CA GLN A 117 -4.55 13.14 11.43
C GLN A 117 -5.55 12.14 12.01
N THR A 118 -5.06 11.02 12.51
CA THR A 118 -5.92 10.00 13.16
C THR A 118 -6.79 10.58 14.27
N GLY A 119 -6.31 11.60 14.99
CA GLY A 119 -7.07 12.29 16.04
C GLY A 119 -8.30 13.05 15.54
N ASP A 120 -8.36 13.41 14.25
CA ASP A 120 -9.51 14.09 13.65
C ASP A 120 -10.68 13.11 13.35
N LEU A 121 -10.42 11.81 13.44
CA LEU A 121 -11.39 10.73 13.32
C LEU A 121 -11.89 10.21 14.68
N VAL A 122 -11.45 10.80 15.80
CA VAL A 122 -11.66 10.22 17.12
C VAL A 122 -12.20 11.27 18.09
N SER A 123 -13.47 11.15 18.46
CA SER A 123 -14.10 11.94 19.52
C SER A 123 -14.14 11.22 20.88
N ASP A 124 -13.92 9.90 20.92
CA ASP A 124 -13.86 9.12 22.16
C ASP A 124 -12.65 9.54 23.01
N PRO A 125 -12.84 9.98 24.28
CA PRO A 125 -11.77 10.53 25.10
C PRO A 125 -10.64 9.53 25.43
N GLU A 126 -10.95 8.23 25.53
CA GLU A 126 -9.95 7.22 25.85
C GLU A 126 -9.08 6.90 24.63
N LEU A 127 -9.69 6.79 23.44
CA LEU A 127 -8.97 6.57 22.19
C LEU A 127 -8.17 7.83 21.77
N ALA A 128 -8.68 9.02 22.07
CA ALA A 128 -7.99 10.29 21.83
C ALA A 128 -6.66 10.41 22.61
N LYS A 129 -6.48 9.68 23.70
CA LYS A 129 -5.18 9.61 24.40
C LYS A 129 -4.11 8.91 23.55
N ILE A 130 -4.51 8.05 22.63
CA ILE A 130 -3.63 7.31 21.73
C ILE A 130 -3.36 8.12 20.46
N THR A 131 -4.42 8.65 19.83
CA THR A 131 -4.32 9.37 18.56
C THR A 131 -3.81 10.80 18.71
N GLY A 132 -3.97 11.40 19.88
CA GLY A 132 -3.78 12.84 20.07
C GLY A 132 -5.01 13.65 19.69
N GLY A 133 -4.88 14.97 19.69
CA GLY A 133 -5.99 15.91 19.46
C GLY A 133 -6.43 16.04 17.99
N GLY A 134 -5.62 15.55 17.06
CA GLY A 134 -5.78 15.81 15.63
C GLY A 134 -4.98 17.02 15.17
N SER A 135 -5.08 17.36 13.89
CA SER A 135 -4.34 18.47 13.26
C SER A 135 -4.96 19.86 13.55
N GLY A 136 -6.13 19.90 14.16
CA GLY A 136 -6.78 21.14 14.58
C GLY A 136 -8.21 21.34 14.09
N ASP A 137 -8.64 22.60 14.14
CA ASP A 137 -9.99 23.00 13.74
C ASP A 137 -10.02 23.27 12.23
N PHE A 138 -10.77 22.44 11.50
CA PHE A 138 -11.03 22.63 10.08
C PHE A 138 -12.34 23.39 9.81
N GLY A 139 -12.95 24.01 10.84
CA GLY A 139 -14.28 24.60 10.75
C GLY A 139 -15.42 23.58 10.65
N GLU A 140 -15.12 22.30 10.90
CA GLU A 140 -16.08 21.19 10.87
C GLU A 140 -15.94 20.30 12.13
N PRO A 141 -17.03 19.61 12.55
CA PRO A 141 -16.93 18.56 13.55
C PRO A 141 -15.97 17.45 13.12
N LYS A 142 -15.42 16.72 14.09
CA LYS A 142 -14.61 15.53 13.83
C LYS A 142 -15.34 14.54 12.92
N GLN A 143 -14.59 13.79 12.13
CA GLN A 143 -15.16 12.95 11.07
C GLN A 143 -16.05 11.83 11.62
N ASP A 144 -15.77 11.28 12.81
CA ASP A 144 -16.62 10.28 13.45
C ASP A 144 -17.97 10.85 13.90
N VAL A 145 -18.02 12.12 14.28
CA VAL A 145 -19.28 12.82 14.60
C VAL A 145 -20.12 12.99 13.33
N LYS A 146 -19.50 13.43 12.23
CA LYS A 146 -20.16 13.51 10.91
C LYS A 146 -20.62 12.14 10.41
N LEU A 147 -19.84 11.09 10.67
CA LEU A 147 -20.20 9.71 10.34
C LEU A 147 -21.46 9.26 11.11
N ALA A 148 -21.56 9.59 12.40
CA ALA A 148 -22.76 9.29 13.20
C ALA A 148 -24.00 9.97 12.63
N ASP A 149 -23.90 11.24 12.24
CA ASP A 149 -24.99 11.99 11.60
C ASP A 149 -25.39 11.39 10.24
N THR A 150 -24.40 10.92 9.48
CA THR A 150 -24.61 10.24 8.20
C THR A 150 -25.31 8.89 8.40
N ALA A 151 -24.85 8.10 9.35
CA ALA A 151 -25.43 6.80 9.69
C ALA A 151 -26.89 6.90 10.20
N ALA A 152 -27.27 8.04 10.78
CA ALA A 152 -28.65 8.29 11.14
C ALA A 152 -29.58 8.53 9.94
N LYS A 153 -29.06 9.08 8.85
CA LYS A 153 -29.82 9.49 7.65
C LYS A 153 -29.82 8.45 6.54
N TYR A 154 -28.74 7.67 6.44
CA TYR A 154 -28.50 6.72 5.36
C TYR A 154 -28.36 5.29 5.88
N ASP A 155 -28.56 4.33 4.99
CA ASP A 155 -28.20 2.93 5.20
C ASP A 155 -26.75 2.72 4.68
N VAL A 156 -25.77 2.91 5.58
CA VAL A 156 -24.35 2.86 5.24
C VAL A 156 -23.93 1.44 4.88
N LYS A 157 -23.42 1.23 3.67
CA LYS A 157 -22.95 -0.06 3.14
C LYS A 157 -21.45 -0.23 3.22
N MET A 158 -20.70 0.88 3.16
CA MET A 158 -19.25 0.89 3.29
C MET A 158 -18.79 2.17 3.98
N VAL A 159 -17.79 2.03 4.82
CA VAL A 159 -16.94 3.13 5.30
C VAL A 159 -15.53 2.82 4.84
N VAL A 160 -14.95 3.68 4.02
CA VAL A 160 -13.55 3.59 3.56
C VAL A 160 -12.71 4.67 4.23
N VAL A 161 -11.49 4.32 4.60
CA VAL A 161 -10.60 5.18 5.41
C VAL A 161 -9.19 5.17 4.83
N THR A 162 -8.63 6.36 4.60
CA THR A 162 -7.20 6.57 4.30
C THR A 162 -6.68 7.65 5.24
N ILE A 163 -5.86 7.27 6.23
CA ILE A 163 -5.38 8.16 7.30
C ILE A 163 -4.05 7.66 7.86
N GLY A 164 -3.20 8.57 8.33
CA GLY A 164 -1.97 8.26 9.05
C GLY A 164 -0.71 8.93 8.48
N ALA A 165 -0.74 9.44 7.25
CA ALA A 165 0.42 10.09 6.63
C ALA A 165 0.83 11.38 7.35
N ASN A 166 -0.13 12.10 7.91
CA ASN A 166 0.09 13.36 8.63
C ASN A 166 0.36 13.18 10.13
N ASP A 167 0.32 11.95 10.63
CA ASP A 167 0.69 11.60 12.02
C ASP A 167 2.23 11.52 12.17
N ASP A 168 2.73 10.69 13.08
CA ASP A 168 4.18 10.54 13.36
C ASP A 168 5.02 10.12 12.15
N PHE A 169 4.41 9.64 11.09
CA PHE A 169 5.12 9.35 9.85
C PHE A 169 5.62 10.63 9.20
N ASP A 170 4.82 11.70 9.25
CA ASP A 170 5.17 13.02 8.74
C ASP A 170 5.67 12.96 7.29
N PHE A 171 4.81 12.41 6.41
CA PHE A 171 5.14 12.21 4.99
C PHE A 171 5.59 13.52 4.33
N SER A 172 4.88 14.62 4.59
CA SER A 172 5.22 15.93 4.06
C SER A 172 6.59 16.40 4.55
N GLY A 173 6.93 16.18 5.81
CA GLY A 173 8.25 16.51 6.38
C GLY A 173 9.37 15.70 5.72
N VAL A 174 9.15 14.42 5.45
CA VAL A 174 10.10 13.57 4.69
C VAL A 174 10.32 14.14 3.29
N MET A 175 9.24 14.45 2.57
CA MET A 175 9.32 15.01 1.21
C MET A 175 10.02 16.36 1.18
N MET A 176 9.67 17.27 2.09
CA MET A 176 10.32 18.59 2.20
C MET A 176 11.80 18.47 2.56
N HIS A 177 12.17 17.51 3.40
CA HIS A 177 13.56 17.26 3.73
C HIS A 177 14.34 16.79 2.48
N CYS A 178 13.80 15.86 1.69
CA CYS A 178 14.42 15.39 0.45
C CYS A 178 14.60 16.54 -0.55
N LEU A 179 13.57 17.37 -0.74
CA LEU A 179 13.65 18.55 -1.57
C LEU A 179 14.78 19.48 -1.11
N ALA A 180 14.88 19.75 0.19
CA ALA A 180 15.90 20.63 0.76
C ALA A 180 17.33 20.09 0.66
N GLN A 181 17.53 18.79 0.45
CA GLN A 181 18.86 18.22 0.14
C GLN A 181 19.26 18.48 -1.31
N TYR A 182 18.31 18.51 -2.23
CA TYR A 182 18.57 18.67 -3.66
C TYR A 182 18.57 20.11 -4.15
N PHE A 183 17.66 20.95 -3.63
CA PHE A 183 17.42 22.31 -4.12
C PHE A 183 17.76 23.39 -3.06
N PRO A 184 18.25 24.61 -3.39
CA PRO A 184 18.61 25.12 -4.74
C PRO A 184 19.97 24.67 -5.26
N ILE A 185 20.80 24.06 -4.42
CA ILE A 185 22.12 23.51 -4.78
C ILE A 185 22.19 22.12 -4.16
N PRO A 186 22.41 21.06 -4.95
CA PRO A 186 22.53 19.69 -4.43
C PRO A 186 23.58 19.60 -3.33
N LYS A 187 23.23 19.03 -2.20
CA LYS A 187 24.14 18.72 -1.10
C LYS A 187 24.92 17.45 -1.40
N SER A 188 25.93 17.18 -0.59
CA SER A 188 26.78 15.98 -0.75
C SER A 188 26.08 14.68 -0.34
N GLN A 189 24.94 14.77 0.37
CA GLN A 189 24.17 13.63 0.86
C GLN A 189 22.69 13.86 0.57
N GLY A 190 22.02 12.82 0.08
CA GLY A 190 20.58 12.80 -0.11
C GLY A 190 19.79 12.62 1.19
N CYS A 191 18.49 12.64 1.09
CA CYS A 191 17.61 12.44 2.26
C CYS A 191 17.65 11.00 2.77
N ARG A 192 17.87 10.01 1.91
CA ARG A 192 18.10 8.62 2.31
C ARG A 192 19.20 8.51 3.36
N ASP A 193 20.32 9.21 3.15
CA ASP A 193 21.49 9.12 4.03
C ASP A 193 21.33 9.96 5.30
N THR A 194 20.50 11.01 5.25
CA THR A 194 20.29 11.93 6.38
C THR A 194 19.09 11.57 7.27
N ILE A 195 18.06 10.91 6.73
CA ILE A 195 16.94 10.35 7.50
C ILE A 195 17.26 8.91 7.90
N GLY A 196 17.56 8.06 6.93
CA GLY A 196 17.87 6.64 7.13
C GLY A 196 16.65 5.73 7.26
N SER A 197 16.83 4.47 6.84
CA SER A 197 15.73 3.48 6.81
C SER A 197 15.21 3.11 8.21
N ASP A 198 16.04 3.18 9.25
CA ASP A 198 15.61 2.87 10.63
C ASP A 198 14.65 3.93 11.18
N GLU A 199 14.87 5.19 10.86
CA GLU A 199 13.95 6.26 11.24
C GLU A 199 12.59 6.11 10.57
N ILE A 200 12.56 5.75 9.28
CA ILE A 200 11.31 5.46 8.57
C ILE A 200 10.56 4.29 9.22
N ARG A 201 11.25 3.19 9.56
CA ARG A 201 10.62 2.07 10.28
C ARG A 201 10.05 2.51 11.64
N ARG A 202 10.80 3.32 12.37
CA ARG A 202 10.36 3.85 13.66
C ARG A 202 9.09 4.69 13.52
N ARG A 203 9.06 5.61 12.54
CA ARG A 203 7.90 6.46 12.24
C ARG A 203 6.70 5.62 11.80
N ALA A 204 6.87 4.71 10.85
CA ALA A 204 5.80 3.82 10.38
C ALA A 204 5.20 2.99 11.53
N LYS A 205 6.04 2.47 12.43
CA LYS A 205 5.59 1.73 13.61
C LYS A 205 4.84 2.61 14.61
N ALA A 206 5.22 3.87 14.77
CA ALA A 206 4.57 4.80 15.70
C ALA A 206 3.14 5.15 15.28
N VAL A 207 2.83 5.13 13.98
CA VAL A 207 1.48 5.39 13.46
C VAL A 207 0.51 4.23 13.71
N GLN A 208 0.99 2.99 13.75
CA GLN A 208 0.12 1.80 13.86
C GLN A 208 -0.92 1.88 14.99
N PRO A 209 -0.54 2.13 16.26
CA PRO A 209 -1.52 2.18 17.36
C PRO A 209 -2.55 3.30 17.17
N LYS A 210 -2.18 4.40 16.54
CA LYS A 210 -3.09 5.52 16.25
C LYS A 210 -4.15 5.13 15.23
N VAL A 211 -3.73 4.48 14.14
CA VAL A 211 -4.65 3.94 13.12
C VAL A 211 -5.59 2.89 13.72
N VAL A 212 -5.06 1.96 14.53
CA VAL A 212 -5.88 0.97 15.26
C VAL A 212 -6.96 1.67 16.09
N ALA A 213 -6.59 2.70 16.86
CA ALA A 213 -7.54 3.46 17.68
C ALA A 213 -8.61 4.17 16.83
N ALA A 214 -8.22 4.78 15.69
CA ALA A 214 -9.15 5.43 14.79
C ALA A 214 -10.15 4.42 14.18
N LEU A 215 -9.69 3.26 13.71
CA LEU A 215 -10.56 2.21 13.18
C LEU A 215 -11.50 1.63 14.25
N GLN A 216 -11.03 1.45 15.48
CA GLN A 216 -11.86 1.05 16.62
C GLN A 216 -12.93 2.09 16.94
N ASN A 217 -12.59 3.38 16.90
CA ASN A 217 -13.55 4.46 17.12
C ASN A 217 -14.65 4.48 16.06
N ILE A 218 -14.30 4.28 14.77
CA ILE A 218 -15.28 4.15 13.70
C ILE A 218 -16.23 2.97 13.96
N ARG A 219 -15.73 1.79 14.34
CA ARG A 219 -16.56 0.65 14.73
C ARG A 219 -17.52 1.00 15.89
N GLN A 220 -17.01 1.65 16.92
CA GLN A 220 -17.84 2.07 18.05
C GLN A 220 -18.91 3.08 17.63
N THR A 221 -18.56 4.05 16.79
CA THR A 221 -19.50 5.05 16.24
C THR A 221 -20.64 4.38 15.46
N MET A 222 -20.31 3.45 14.57
CA MET A 222 -21.33 2.69 13.82
C MET A 222 -22.20 1.81 14.72
N ARG A 223 -21.63 1.16 15.74
CA ARG A 223 -22.39 0.40 16.73
C ARG A 223 -23.35 1.29 17.53
N ARG A 224 -22.91 2.48 17.96
CA ARG A 224 -23.77 3.48 18.63
C ARG A 224 -24.90 3.97 17.72
N ALA A 225 -24.67 4.02 16.41
CA ALA A 225 -25.69 4.33 15.41
C ALA A 225 -26.62 3.13 15.08
N GLY A 226 -26.44 1.99 15.76
CA GLY A 226 -27.30 0.81 15.62
C GLY A 226 -26.89 -0.19 14.54
N TYR A 227 -25.68 -0.07 13.99
CA TYR A 227 -25.15 -1.01 12.99
C TYR A 227 -24.43 -2.19 13.66
N ALA A 228 -24.78 -3.40 13.24
CA ALA A 228 -23.91 -4.56 13.49
C ALA A 228 -22.63 -4.46 12.62
N ASP A 229 -21.52 -5.00 13.08
CA ASP A 229 -20.25 -4.96 12.35
C ASP A 229 -20.33 -5.62 10.95
N SER A 230 -21.24 -6.59 10.80
CA SER A 230 -21.52 -7.28 9.53
C SER A 230 -22.50 -6.53 8.61
N ALA A 231 -23.10 -5.44 9.06
CA ALA A 231 -24.09 -4.70 8.28
C ALA A 231 -23.47 -3.78 7.22
N TYR A 232 -22.18 -3.51 7.33
CA TYR A 232 -21.42 -2.67 6.43
C TYR A 232 -19.97 -3.17 6.31
N GLN A 233 -19.31 -2.76 5.25
CA GLN A 233 -17.88 -3.05 5.07
C GLN A 233 -17.07 -1.88 5.64
N LEU A 234 -16.09 -2.17 6.52
CA LEU A 234 -15.08 -1.21 6.93
C LEU A 234 -13.79 -1.53 6.16
N VAL A 235 -13.43 -0.65 5.25
CA VAL A 235 -12.24 -0.76 4.41
C VAL A 235 -11.21 0.25 4.88
N TYR A 236 -9.98 -0.18 5.09
CA TYR A 236 -8.83 0.68 5.32
C TYR A 236 -7.88 0.58 4.14
N GLN A 237 -7.36 1.71 3.65
CA GLN A 237 -6.52 1.77 2.47
C GLN A 237 -5.13 2.28 2.79
N SER A 238 -4.13 1.82 2.00
CA SER A 238 -2.83 2.48 1.94
C SER A 238 -2.87 3.69 1.01
N TYR A 239 -1.77 4.40 0.98
CA TYR A 239 -1.53 5.48 0.02
C TYR A 239 -0.95 4.92 -1.27
N PHE A 240 -1.20 5.61 -2.39
CA PHE A 240 -0.51 5.33 -3.64
C PHE A 240 0.97 5.73 -3.54
N ASN A 241 1.79 5.23 -4.47
CA ASN A 241 3.20 5.63 -4.57
C ASN A 241 3.32 6.81 -5.56
N PRO A 242 3.67 8.02 -5.10
CA PRO A 242 3.66 9.20 -5.97
C PRO A 242 4.92 9.39 -6.81
N ILE A 243 6.01 8.68 -6.50
CA ILE A 243 7.33 8.90 -7.09
C ILE A 243 7.89 7.62 -7.69
N THR A 244 8.77 7.76 -8.68
CA THR A 244 9.50 6.67 -9.32
C THR A 244 10.97 7.05 -9.51
N PRO A 245 11.94 6.13 -9.47
CA PRO A 245 13.31 6.40 -9.91
C PRO A 245 13.47 6.44 -11.44
N ASP A 246 12.48 5.93 -12.18
CA ASP A 246 12.45 5.90 -13.63
C ASP A 246 11.83 7.18 -14.18
N ILE A 247 12.64 8.25 -14.28
CA ILE A 247 12.19 9.61 -14.59
C ILE A 247 12.66 10.09 -15.96
N ARG A 248 11.80 10.88 -16.63
CA ARG A 248 12.03 11.44 -17.97
C ARG A 248 13.36 12.18 -18.14
N ARG A 249 13.80 12.88 -17.10
CA ARG A 249 14.99 13.72 -17.17
C ARG A 249 15.84 13.57 -15.91
N ASN A 250 17.08 13.21 -16.12
CA ASN A 250 18.05 12.99 -15.03
C ASN A 250 19.04 14.14 -14.82
N ASP A 251 19.03 15.16 -15.70
CA ASP A 251 19.87 16.33 -15.50
C ASP A 251 19.31 17.25 -14.41
N TYR A 252 20.17 18.04 -13.78
CA TYR A 252 19.81 18.90 -12.67
C TYR A 252 18.65 19.87 -12.99
N LEU A 253 18.78 20.59 -14.12
CA LEU A 253 17.76 21.55 -14.53
C LEU A 253 16.47 20.86 -14.95
N GLY A 254 16.57 19.74 -15.65
CA GLY A 254 15.43 18.93 -16.05
C GLY A 254 14.59 18.48 -14.87
N LYS A 255 15.20 17.95 -13.82
CA LYS A 255 14.47 17.56 -12.61
C LYS A 255 13.76 18.73 -11.93
N ILE A 256 14.39 19.91 -11.89
CA ILE A 256 13.76 21.10 -11.32
C ILE A 256 12.58 21.55 -12.18
N THR A 257 12.76 21.62 -13.50
CA THR A 257 11.71 22.08 -14.42
C THR A 257 10.53 21.10 -14.50
N ASP A 258 10.79 19.80 -14.33
CA ASP A 258 9.74 18.79 -14.29
C ASP A 258 9.09 18.63 -12.90
N GLY A 259 9.58 19.34 -11.88
CA GLY A 259 9.00 19.31 -10.53
C GLY A 259 9.40 18.11 -9.67
N CYS A 260 10.54 17.47 -9.99
CA CYS A 260 11.06 16.29 -9.29
C CYS A 260 12.50 16.49 -8.81
N PRO A 261 12.80 17.56 -8.08
CA PRO A 261 14.17 17.87 -7.66
C PRO A 261 14.62 16.95 -6.54
N ALA A 262 15.05 15.75 -6.90
CA ALA A 262 15.56 14.74 -5.97
C ALA A 262 16.74 13.97 -6.56
N PHE A 263 17.55 13.36 -5.70
CA PHE A 263 18.57 12.41 -6.15
C PHE A 263 17.90 11.12 -6.62
N PRO A 264 18.43 10.43 -7.66
CA PRO A 264 17.88 9.16 -8.12
C PRO A 264 17.83 8.11 -7.01
N GLU A 265 18.84 8.10 -6.13
CA GLU A 265 18.92 7.19 -5.00
C GLU A 265 17.86 7.48 -3.93
N ASP A 266 17.47 8.76 -3.76
CA ASP A 266 16.37 9.16 -2.87
C ASP A 266 15.01 8.78 -3.47
N LEU A 267 14.84 8.94 -4.79
CA LEU A 267 13.63 8.51 -5.49
C LEU A 267 13.46 6.98 -5.38
N ALA A 268 14.54 6.22 -5.63
CA ALA A 268 14.52 4.77 -5.46
C ALA A 268 14.23 4.35 -4.03
N TRP A 269 14.87 4.98 -3.06
CA TRP A 269 14.62 4.71 -1.65
C TRP A 269 13.18 5.03 -1.23
N GLY A 270 12.66 6.17 -1.67
CA GLY A 270 11.27 6.56 -1.43
C GLY A 270 10.29 5.55 -2.02
N HIS A 271 10.47 5.21 -3.28
CA HIS A 271 9.62 4.30 -4.04
C HIS A 271 9.68 2.86 -3.54
N ASN A 272 10.90 2.32 -3.38
CA ASN A 272 11.12 0.89 -3.11
C ASN A 272 11.11 0.56 -1.61
N TRP A 273 11.22 1.57 -0.74
CA TRP A 273 11.37 1.35 0.70
C TRP A 273 10.43 2.17 1.56
N VAL A 274 10.41 3.52 1.42
CA VAL A 274 9.63 4.40 2.32
C VAL A 274 8.14 4.10 2.19
N VAL A 275 7.60 4.18 0.96
CA VAL A 275 6.18 3.93 0.71
C VAL A 275 5.78 2.47 1.03
N PRO A 276 6.51 1.43 0.59
CA PRO A 276 6.22 0.05 1.00
C PRO A 276 6.26 -0.17 2.52
N THR A 277 7.28 0.35 3.20
CA THR A 277 7.40 0.23 4.67
C THR A 277 6.21 0.86 5.40
N PHE A 278 5.76 2.00 4.93
CA PHE A 278 4.59 2.66 5.48
C PHE A 278 3.31 1.87 5.19
N SER A 279 3.07 1.46 3.93
CA SER A 279 1.89 0.67 3.56
C SER A 279 1.81 -0.66 4.32
N ASP A 280 2.93 -1.34 4.53
CA ASP A 280 2.98 -2.58 5.31
C ASP A 280 2.65 -2.34 6.80
N ALA A 281 3.08 -1.19 7.35
CA ALA A 281 2.70 -0.79 8.70
C ALA A 281 1.19 -0.50 8.82
N LEU A 282 0.61 0.16 7.82
CA LEU A 282 -0.83 0.42 7.75
C LEU A 282 -1.64 -0.88 7.61
N ARG A 283 -1.19 -1.83 6.78
CA ARG A 283 -1.75 -3.18 6.69
C ARG A 283 -1.75 -3.88 8.04
N GLY A 284 -0.59 -3.86 8.73
CA GLY A 284 -0.47 -4.44 10.06
C GLY A 284 -1.34 -3.76 11.13
N ALA A 285 -1.76 -2.51 10.93
CA ALA A 285 -2.77 -1.87 11.79
C ALA A 285 -4.18 -2.39 11.47
N ALA A 286 -4.54 -2.55 10.20
CA ALA A 286 -5.83 -3.11 9.77
C ALA A 286 -6.04 -4.53 10.32
N GLU A 287 -5.02 -5.39 10.21
CA GLU A 287 -5.05 -6.78 10.70
C GLU A 287 -5.33 -6.88 12.22
N GLN A 288 -5.01 -5.84 13.01
CA GLN A 288 -5.28 -5.81 14.45
C GLN A 288 -6.73 -5.49 14.81
N VAL A 289 -7.56 -5.03 13.85
CA VAL A 289 -8.96 -4.67 14.10
C VAL A 289 -9.89 -5.67 13.40
N PRO A 290 -10.57 -6.55 14.14
CA PRO A 290 -11.38 -7.61 13.54
C PRO A 290 -12.42 -7.09 12.54
N GLY A 291 -12.48 -7.73 11.38
CA GLY A 291 -13.44 -7.41 10.32
C GLY A 291 -13.13 -6.13 9.53
N VAL A 292 -11.99 -5.49 9.75
CA VAL A 292 -11.47 -4.48 8.83
C VAL A 292 -10.90 -5.20 7.62
N ARG A 293 -11.24 -4.71 6.44
CA ARG A 293 -10.70 -5.15 5.16
C ARG A 293 -9.61 -4.17 4.74
N TYR A 294 -8.55 -4.67 4.09
CA TYR A 294 -7.44 -3.84 3.66
C TYR A 294 -7.30 -3.81 2.14
N LEU A 295 -7.24 -2.61 1.56
CA LEU A 295 -6.98 -2.40 0.14
C LEU A 295 -5.67 -1.62 -0.03
N ASP A 296 -4.67 -2.25 -0.63
CA ASP A 296 -3.39 -1.62 -0.92
C ASP A 296 -3.48 -0.85 -2.24
N GLN A 297 -3.31 0.47 -2.18
CA GLN A 297 -3.39 1.37 -3.32
C GLN A 297 -2.01 1.74 -3.89
N ARG A 298 -0.90 1.27 -3.29
CA ARG A 298 0.45 1.74 -3.67
C ARG A 298 0.80 1.58 -5.15
N ARG A 299 0.14 0.68 -5.86
CA ARG A 299 0.44 0.34 -7.26
C ARG A 299 -0.54 0.94 -8.29
N VAL A 300 -1.48 1.76 -7.84
CA VAL A 300 -2.54 2.30 -8.73
C VAL A 300 -2.00 3.22 -9.82
N ALA A 301 -0.86 3.87 -9.57
CA ALA A 301 -0.26 4.84 -10.49
C ALA A 301 1.08 4.36 -11.08
N PHE A 302 1.38 3.05 -11.05
CA PHE A 302 2.63 2.54 -11.61
C PHE A 302 2.81 2.91 -13.08
N GLY A 303 3.93 3.57 -13.40
CA GLY A 303 4.24 4.12 -14.72
C GLY A 303 3.62 5.50 -14.99
N HIS A 304 2.82 6.04 -14.06
CA HIS A 304 2.20 7.36 -14.11
C HIS A 304 2.53 8.22 -12.88
N GLU A 305 3.55 7.84 -12.14
CA GLU A 305 4.05 8.61 -11.01
C GLU A 305 4.57 9.98 -11.47
N VAL A 306 4.86 10.83 -10.52
CA VAL A 306 5.45 12.14 -10.80
C VAL A 306 6.73 11.99 -11.62
N CYS A 307 6.81 12.66 -12.75
CA CYS A 307 7.95 12.66 -13.68
C CYS A 307 8.33 11.30 -14.29
N ALA A 308 7.46 10.31 -14.23
CA ALA A 308 7.75 9.01 -14.84
C ALA A 308 8.19 9.13 -16.30
N GLU A 309 9.15 8.31 -16.74
CA GLU A 309 9.84 8.43 -18.03
C GLU A 309 8.87 8.48 -19.23
N TRP A 310 7.77 7.76 -19.16
CA TRP A 310 6.81 7.60 -20.24
C TRP A 310 5.68 8.62 -20.23
N THR A 311 5.61 9.45 -19.21
CA THR A 311 4.57 10.45 -19.10
C THR A 311 4.97 11.72 -19.83
N SER A 312 3.99 12.40 -20.43
CA SER A 312 4.20 13.73 -21.01
C SER A 312 4.30 14.78 -19.91
N SER A 313 5.09 15.82 -20.17
CA SER A 313 5.15 16.98 -19.25
C SER A 313 3.74 17.56 -19.04
N PRO A 314 3.34 17.89 -17.80
CA PRO A 314 2.05 18.48 -17.48
C PRO A 314 1.76 19.78 -18.26
N TYR A 315 2.78 20.44 -18.78
CA TYR A 315 2.63 21.65 -19.62
C TYR A 315 1.99 21.39 -20.98
N GLU A 316 1.95 20.14 -21.45
CA GLU A 316 1.41 19.81 -22.78
C GLU A 316 -0.09 19.52 -22.77
N TYR A 317 -0.71 19.34 -21.59
CA TYR A 317 -2.10 18.90 -21.47
C TYR A 317 -2.89 19.72 -20.46
N SER A 318 -3.44 20.84 -20.91
CA SER A 318 -4.31 21.71 -20.10
C SER A 318 -5.71 21.15 -19.80
N ASN A 319 -6.08 19.97 -20.30
CA ASN A 319 -7.46 19.48 -20.27
C ASN A 319 -7.65 18.08 -19.69
N GLY A 320 -6.81 17.55 -18.86
CA GLY A 320 -7.16 16.40 -17.97
C GLY A 320 -7.67 15.08 -18.58
N ASP A 321 -7.88 15.01 -19.90
CA ASP A 321 -8.62 13.91 -20.53
C ASP A 321 -7.76 12.88 -21.28
N VAL A 322 -6.43 13.02 -21.29
CA VAL A 322 -5.57 12.03 -21.96
C VAL A 322 -5.02 11.04 -20.95
N ILE A 323 -5.81 10.04 -20.64
CA ILE A 323 -5.53 8.98 -19.66
C ILE A 323 -4.24 8.19 -19.99
N ASN A 324 -3.82 8.15 -21.25
CA ASN A 324 -2.81 7.18 -21.70
C ASN A 324 -1.35 7.64 -21.62
N LEU A 325 -1.06 8.93 -21.39
CA LEU A 325 0.31 9.47 -21.38
C LEU A 325 0.54 10.54 -20.29
N SER A 326 -0.40 10.73 -19.38
CA SER A 326 -0.29 11.77 -18.35
C SER A 326 0.18 11.21 -17.00
N GLU A 327 0.86 12.02 -16.23
CA GLU A 327 1.05 11.76 -14.81
C GLU A 327 -0.31 11.67 -14.10
N TRP A 328 -0.47 10.66 -13.26
CA TRP A 328 -1.65 10.50 -12.41
C TRP A 328 -1.46 11.15 -11.03
N ALA A 329 -0.26 11.64 -10.76
CA ALA A 329 0.07 12.41 -9.58
C ALA A 329 0.52 13.82 -9.97
N ARG A 330 0.25 14.81 -9.11
CA ARG A 330 0.72 16.18 -9.31
C ARG A 330 2.16 16.34 -8.88
N ASN A 331 2.96 16.92 -9.75
CA ASN A 331 4.33 17.31 -9.42
C ASN A 331 4.40 18.70 -8.77
N GLY A 332 5.60 19.13 -8.38
CA GLY A 332 5.82 20.43 -7.75
C GLY A 332 5.69 21.63 -8.69
N CYS A 333 5.43 21.41 -9.99
CA CYS A 333 5.31 22.44 -11.02
C CYS A 333 3.87 22.89 -11.30
N ASP A 334 2.88 22.21 -10.76
CA ASP A 334 1.47 22.50 -11.03
C ASP A 334 0.93 23.80 -10.38
N SER A 335 1.79 24.70 -9.95
CA SER A 335 1.34 25.91 -9.29
C SER A 335 1.26 27.12 -10.23
N GLN A 336 0.21 27.89 -10.09
CA GLN A 336 -0.10 29.11 -10.85
C GLN A 336 0.80 30.32 -10.55
N ILE A 337 1.75 30.21 -9.64
CA ILE A 337 2.64 31.30 -9.26
C ILE A 337 4.03 30.95 -9.75
N GLY A 338 4.30 31.14 -11.03
CA GLY A 338 5.59 30.77 -11.58
C GLY A 338 6.18 31.78 -12.51
N ILE A 339 7.47 32.04 -12.35
CA ILE A 339 8.32 32.42 -13.47
C ILE A 339 8.29 31.22 -14.40
N PRO A 340 7.89 31.35 -15.67
CA PRO A 340 7.88 30.24 -16.61
C PRO A 340 9.23 29.53 -16.60
N GLY A 341 9.25 28.23 -16.33
CA GLY A 341 10.45 27.40 -16.27
C GLY A 341 11.10 27.25 -14.90
N LEU A 342 10.52 27.76 -13.81
CA LEU A 342 11.02 27.53 -12.46
C LEU A 342 9.91 26.95 -11.58
N CYS A 343 9.92 25.62 -11.45
CA CYS A 343 9.03 24.88 -10.55
C CYS A 343 9.52 25.04 -9.11
N MET A 344 9.04 26.05 -8.41
CA MET A 344 9.51 26.39 -7.06
C MET A 344 8.43 26.35 -5.99
N ASN A 345 7.18 26.14 -6.36
CA ASN A 345 6.09 26.13 -5.40
C ASN A 345 5.60 24.72 -5.18
N MET A 346 6.09 24.07 -4.13
CA MET A 346 5.44 22.89 -3.58
C MET A 346 4.12 23.36 -2.98
N VAL A 347 3.09 23.34 -3.81
CA VAL A 347 1.73 23.60 -3.36
C VAL A 347 1.21 22.38 -2.61
N ARG A 348 0.22 22.60 -1.79
CA ARG A 348 -0.50 21.60 -1.02
C ARG A 348 -0.97 20.41 -1.85
N GLN A 349 -1.24 20.61 -3.14
CA GLN A 349 -1.68 19.59 -4.09
C GLN A 349 -0.56 18.71 -4.64
N SER A 350 0.71 19.10 -4.48
CA SER A 350 1.85 18.32 -4.99
C SER A 350 1.90 16.93 -4.36
N TYR A 351 2.24 15.94 -5.18
CA TYR A 351 2.28 14.52 -4.81
C TYR A 351 0.92 13.92 -4.40
N HIS A 352 -0.20 14.58 -4.73
CA HIS A 352 -1.55 14.03 -4.67
C HIS A 352 -1.99 13.53 -6.05
N LEU A 353 -3.01 12.68 -6.07
CA LEU A 353 -3.54 12.16 -7.32
C LEU A 353 -4.27 13.24 -8.14
N ARG A 354 -4.15 13.12 -9.44
CA ARG A 354 -5.05 13.76 -10.41
C ARG A 354 -6.33 12.93 -10.57
N VAL A 355 -7.29 13.45 -11.32
CA VAL A 355 -8.56 12.79 -11.62
C VAL A 355 -8.38 11.34 -12.11
N ALA A 356 -7.39 11.09 -12.98
CA ALA A 356 -7.13 9.74 -13.51
C ALA A 356 -6.71 8.76 -12.41
N GLY A 357 -5.84 9.19 -11.49
CA GLY A 357 -5.43 8.37 -10.34
C GLY A 357 -6.58 8.08 -9.39
N TYR A 358 -7.37 9.09 -9.01
CA TYR A 358 -8.58 8.89 -8.20
C TYR A 358 -9.60 7.99 -8.87
N ARG A 359 -9.73 8.07 -10.19
CA ARG A 359 -10.55 7.14 -10.96
C ARG A 359 -10.03 5.71 -10.84
N GLY A 360 -8.71 5.52 -10.90
CA GLY A 360 -8.06 4.22 -10.71
C GLY A 360 -8.34 3.62 -9.35
N GLU A 361 -8.17 4.42 -8.27
CA GLU A 361 -8.49 4.01 -6.89
C GLU A 361 -9.97 3.65 -6.74
N GLY A 362 -10.87 4.50 -7.26
CA GLY A 362 -12.30 4.28 -7.17
C GLY A 362 -12.75 3.01 -7.87
N VAL A 363 -12.22 2.69 -9.05
CA VAL A 363 -12.50 1.43 -9.75
C VAL A 363 -12.06 0.23 -8.90
N CYS A 364 -10.86 0.27 -8.31
CA CYS A 364 -10.38 -0.79 -7.42
C CYS A 364 -11.24 -0.92 -6.16
N LEU A 365 -11.63 0.20 -5.55
CA LEU A 365 -12.50 0.19 -4.37
C LEU A 365 -13.88 -0.41 -4.70
N GLY A 366 -14.46 -0.06 -5.86
CA GLY A 366 -15.72 -0.62 -6.33
C GLY A 366 -15.65 -2.14 -6.57
N GLN A 367 -14.59 -2.61 -7.19
CA GLN A 367 -14.34 -4.06 -7.35
C GLN A 367 -14.16 -4.74 -5.99
N PHE A 368 -13.41 -4.15 -5.08
CA PHE A 368 -13.19 -4.70 -3.74
C PHE A 368 -14.51 -4.75 -2.94
N PHE A 369 -15.34 -3.73 -3.05
CA PHE A 369 -16.67 -3.74 -2.44
C PHE A 369 -17.52 -4.90 -2.94
N ALA A 370 -17.46 -5.23 -4.22
CA ALA A 370 -18.22 -6.33 -4.84
C ALA A 370 -17.77 -7.74 -4.37
N GLU A 371 -16.58 -7.84 -3.77
CA GLU A 371 -16.01 -9.11 -3.28
C GLU A 371 -15.88 -9.15 -1.74
N PRO A 372 -17.00 -9.12 -0.99
CA PRO A 372 -16.97 -8.95 0.47
C PRO A 372 -16.27 -10.09 1.23
N ALA A 373 -16.09 -11.25 0.61
CA ALA A 373 -15.37 -12.40 1.20
C ALA A 373 -13.84 -12.22 1.14
N GLN A 374 -13.32 -11.32 0.30
CA GLN A 374 -11.89 -11.06 0.19
C GLN A 374 -11.44 -10.11 1.30
N PRO A 375 -10.62 -10.55 2.28
CA PRO A 375 -10.24 -9.70 3.41
C PRO A 375 -9.23 -8.62 3.02
N GLU A 376 -8.33 -8.92 2.08
CA GLU A 376 -7.28 -8.03 1.65
C GLU A 376 -7.03 -8.15 0.15
N ALA A 377 -6.78 -7.01 -0.50
CA ALA A 377 -6.43 -6.96 -1.91
C ALA A 377 -5.43 -5.82 -2.16
N TYR A 378 -4.80 -5.83 -3.33
CA TYR A 378 -4.08 -4.69 -3.83
C TYR A 378 -4.63 -4.25 -5.19
N CYS A 379 -4.66 -2.94 -5.39
CA CYS A 379 -4.94 -2.34 -6.67
C CYS A 379 -3.70 -2.40 -7.55
N THR A 380 -3.83 -2.76 -8.80
CA THR A 380 -2.75 -2.78 -9.79
C THR A 380 -3.19 -2.15 -11.09
N LEU A 381 -2.22 -1.56 -11.78
CA LEU A 381 -2.37 -1.01 -13.12
C LEU A 381 -1.66 -1.93 -14.11
N ASN A 382 -2.28 -2.17 -15.27
CA ASN A 382 -1.63 -2.89 -16.36
C ASN A 382 -1.12 -1.93 -17.44
N GLN A 383 -0.39 -2.45 -18.42
CA GLN A 383 0.15 -1.66 -19.53
C GLN A 383 -0.93 -1.01 -20.43
N GLN A 384 -2.19 -1.42 -20.32
CA GLN A 384 -3.33 -0.82 -21.00
C GLN A 384 -4.02 0.27 -20.15
N ASN A 385 -3.40 0.71 -19.07
CA ASN A 385 -3.93 1.70 -18.13
C ASN A 385 -5.29 1.31 -17.52
N THR A 386 -5.47 0.01 -17.29
CA THR A 386 -6.66 -0.53 -16.65
C THR A 386 -6.32 -0.97 -15.24
N THR A 387 -7.03 -0.43 -14.27
CA THR A 387 -6.89 -0.81 -12.86
C THR A 387 -7.74 -2.03 -12.54
N SER A 388 -7.21 -2.90 -11.71
CA SER A 388 -7.92 -4.08 -11.19
C SER A 388 -7.39 -4.48 -9.82
N ILE A 389 -8.21 -5.19 -9.05
CA ILE A 389 -7.76 -5.75 -7.77
C ILE A 389 -7.16 -7.15 -7.97
N GLN A 390 -6.18 -7.44 -7.11
CA GLN A 390 -5.62 -8.77 -6.94
C GLN A 390 -5.69 -9.16 -5.45
N PRO A 391 -6.02 -10.41 -5.13
CA PRO A 391 -6.14 -10.84 -3.73
C PRO A 391 -4.79 -10.83 -3.02
N LEU A 392 -4.79 -10.40 -1.75
CA LEU A 392 -3.70 -10.60 -0.81
C LEU A 392 -4.09 -11.69 0.19
N THR A 393 -3.11 -12.47 0.62
CA THR A 393 -3.28 -13.42 1.71
C THR A 393 -2.87 -12.74 3.02
N PRO A 394 -3.75 -12.67 4.03
CA PRO A 394 -3.43 -12.09 5.33
C PRO A 394 -2.14 -12.65 5.94
N GLY A 395 -1.29 -11.78 6.47
CA GLY A 395 0.00 -12.14 7.07
C GLY A 395 1.03 -12.73 6.09
N LYS A 396 0.77 -12.67 4.77
CA LYS A 396 1.74 -13.05 3.74
C LYS A 396 2.21 -11.80 3.00
N PRO A 397 3.50 -11.68 2.69
CA PRO A 397 3.98 -10.63 1.80
C PRO A 397 3.42 -10.82 0.38
N PHE A 398 3.55 -9.80 -0.45
CA PHE A 398 3.21 -9.90 -1.87
C PHE A 398 3.98 -11.05 -2.51
N GLY A 399 3.27 -11.91 -3.26
CA GLY A 399 3.84 -13.00 -4.04
C GLY A 399 3.59 -12.72 -5.52
N ASP A 400 4.36 -11.81 -6.10
CA ASP A 400 4.19 -11.43 -7.50
C ASP A 400 4.76 -12.49 -8.44
N VAL A 401 4.22 -12.51 -9.67
CA VAL A 401 4.72 -13.37 -10.76
C VAL A 401 5.71 -12.57 -11.62
N PRO A 402 6.70 -13.23 -12.26
CA PRO A 402 7.58 -12.56 -13.23
C PRO A 402 6.77 -12.04 -14.41
N GLU A 403 6.91 -10.75 -14.71
CA GLU A 403 6.29 -10.08 -15.85
C GLU A 403 7.34 -9.28 -16.62
N ASP A 404 7.26 -9.35 -17.94
CA ASP A 404 8.11 -8.57 -18.83
C ASP A 404 7.94 -7.07 -18.61
N GLY A 405 9.03 -6.32 -18.62
CA GLY A 405 9.02 -4.87 -18.41
C GLY A 405 8.59 -4.43 -17.00
N SER A 406 8.69 -5.32 -16.03
CA SER A 406 8.43 -4.97 -14.63
C SER A 406 9.70 -5.10 -13.81
N TRP A 407 9.86 -4.25 -12.81
CA TRP A 407 10.99 -4.36 -11.90
C TRP A 407 10.59 -4.94 -10.56
N TYR A 408 11.56 -5.64 -9.95
CA TYR A 408 11.32 -6.41 -8.74
C TYR A 408 12.44 -6.28 -7.72
N GLN A 409 12.08 -6.33 -6.45
CA GLN A 409 12.96 -6.77 -5.38
C GLN A 409 12.83 -8.30 -5.25
N LEU A 410 13.96 -8.97 -5.10
CA LEU A 410 14.04 -10.41 -4.88
C LEU A 410 14.47 -10.67 -3.44
N THR A 411 13.61 -11.29 -2.62
CA THR A 411 13.89 -11.57 -1.21
C THR A 411 14.13 -13.06 -1.00
N ASN A 412 15.25 -13.41 -0.37
CA ASN A 412 15.62 -14.81 -0.09
C ASN A 412 14.82 -15.37 1.07
N ALA A 413 14.20 -16.53 0.90
CA ALA A 413 13.31 -17.13 1.90
C ALA A 413 14.03 -17.62 3.17
N ALA A 414 15.33 -17.94 3.11
CA ALA A 414 16.09 -18.37 4.28
C ALA A 414 16.59 -17.20 5.13
N THR A 415 17.02 -16.12 4.49
CA THR A 415 17.65 -14.98 5.18
C THR A 415 16.68 -13.83 5.44
N GLY A 416 15.60 -13.71 4.67
CA GLY A 416 14.71 -12.55 4.64
C GLY A 416 15.37 -11.31 4.00
N ASN A 417 16.55 -11.46 3.44
CA ASN A 417 17.33 -10.39 2.83
C ASN A 417 17.06 -10.26 1.32
N ALA A 418 17.29 -9.07 0.79
CA ALA A 418 17.22 -8.82 -0.64
C ALA A 418 18.46 -9.35 -1.38
N LEU A 419 18.29 -9.70 -2.66
CA LEU A 419 19.38 -9.78 -3.63
C LEU A 419 19.94 -8.36 -3.81
N ASP A 420 21.23 -8.18 -3.60
CA ASP A 420 21.90 -6.88 -3.51
C ASP A 420 23.21 -6.90 -4.32
N LEU A 421 23.42 -5.89 -5.14
CA LEU A 421 24.72 -5.67 -5.78
C LEU A 421 25.62 -4.88 -4.82
N SER A 422 26.67 -5.51 -4.31
CA SER A 422 27.51 -4.99 -3.23
C SER A 422 28.10 -3.61 -3.54
N GLY A 423 28.20 -2.76 -2.53
CA GLY A 423 28.81 -1.43 -2.65
C GLY A 423 27.82 -0.27 -2.79
N GLY A 424 26.51 -0.55 -2.73
CA GLY A 424 25.45 0.44 -2.90
C GLY A 424 25.26 0.85 -4.37
N GLY A 425 24.01 0.94 -4.84
CA GLY A 425 23.72 1.30 -6.22
C GLY A 425 23.79 2.80 -6.42
N THR A 426 24.70 3.25 -7.28
CA THR A 426 24.69 4.59 -7.83
C THR A 426 24.01 4.53 -9.19
N TYR A 427 23.15 5.51 -9.49
CA TYR A 427 22.55 5.62 -10.81
C TYR A 427 23.64 5.74 -11.88
N GLY A 428 23.51 4.98 -12.97
CA GLY A 428 24.48 4.95 -14.06
C GLY A 428 25.76 4.13 -13.78
N ASP A 429 25.81 3.36 -12.67
CA ASP A 429 26.99 2.51 -12.37
C ASP A 429 27.16 1.42 -13.42
N SER A 430 28.28 1.48 -14.14
CA SER A 430 28.70 0.53 -15.18
C SER A 430 29.85 -0.38 -14.75
N SER A 431 30.08 -0.54 -13.44
CA SER A 431 31.17 -1.33 -12.90
C SER A 431 30.94 -2.83 -13.11
N ASN A 432 31.82 -3.49 -13.87
CA ASN A 432 31.83 -4.94 -14.00
C ASN A 432 32.42 -5.64 -12.75
N GLY A 433 31.88 -6.82 -12.42
CA GLY A 433 32.42 -7.66 -11.35
C GLY A 433 31.94 -7.31 -9.94
N ARG A 434 30.92 -6.45 -9.80
CA ARG A 434 30.28 -6.18 -8.52
C ARG A 434 29.52 -7.42 -8.06
N ALA A 435 29.89 -7.96 -6.91
CA ALA A 435 29.32 -9.20 -6.40
C ALA A 435 27.86 -9.02 -5.96
N ALA A 436 27.03 -10.00 -6.29
CA ALA A 436 25.70 -10.14 -5.69
C ALA A 436 25.82 -10.76 -4.29
N ILE A 437 25.14 -10.18 -3.31
CA ILE A 437 25.10 -10.59 -1.91
C ILE A 437 23.66 -10.65 -1.40
N SER A 438 23.44 -11.35 -0.29
CA SER A 438 22.19 -11.32 0.45
C SER A 438 22.31 -10.25 1.54
N TYR A 439 21.61 -9.13 1.40
CA TYR A 439 21.72 -7.97 2.27
C TYR A 439 20.33 -7.49 2.74
N PRO A 440 20.19 -6.97 3.97
CA PRO A 440 18.92 -6.40 4.41
C PRO A 440 18.33 -5.42 3.41
N ALA A 441 17.02 -5.48 3.19
CA ALA A 441 16.35 -4.59 2.26
C ALA A 441 16.50 -3.13 2.70
N THR A 442 16.97 -2.28 1.79
CA THR A 442 17.20 -0.84 1.99
C THR A 442 16.44 0.04 1.01
N GLY A 443 15.82 -0.56 -0.02
CA GLY A 443 15.16 0.14 -1.13
C GLY A 443 16.12 0.81 -2.12
N GLY A 444 17.43 0.53 -2.02
CA GLY A 444 18.42 1.06 -2.96
C GLY A 444 18.25 0.49 -4.36
N LEU A 445 18.73 1.23 -5.38
CA LEU A 445 18.74 0.77 -6.77
C LEU A 445 19.44 -0.59 -6.94
N ASN A 446 20.48 -0.84 -6.16
CA ASN A 446 21.25 -2.08 -6.18
C ASN A 446 20.47 -3.31 -5.66
N GLN A 447 19.23 -3.15 -5.24
CA GLN A 447 18.32 -4.21 -4.79
C GLN A 447 17.10 -4.37 -5.67
N SER A 448 17.05 -3.67 -6.82
CA SER A 448 15.94 -3.75 -7.76
C SER A 448 16.41 -4.07 -9.17
N PHE A 449 15.66 -4.95 -9.85
CA PHE A 449 16.03 -5.51 -11.15
C PHE A 449 14.82 -5.47 -12.09
N VAL A 450 15.01 -4.99 -13.30
CA VAL A 450 14.02 -5.07 -14.38
C VAL A 450 14.10 -6.46 -14.98
N LEU A 451 12.97 -7.11 -15.17
CA LEU A 451 12.87 -8.37 -15.88
C LEU A 451 12.56 -8.11 -17.36
N GLU A 452 13.49 -8.45 -18.24
CA GLU A 452 13.27 -8.43 -19.67
C GLU A 452 13.12 -9.86 -20.20
N ALA A 453 11.95 -10.17 -20.77
CA ALA A 453 11.66 -11.50 -21.32
C ALA A 453 12.56 -11.82 -22.53
N LYS A 454 13.18 -12.98 -22.53
CA LYS A 454 14.00 -13.49 -23.62
C LYS A 454 13.37 -14.72 -24.26
N PRO A 455 13.69 -15.03 -25.53
CA PRO A 455 13.22 -16.24 -26.19
C PRO A 455 13.48 -17.51 -25.35
N GLY A 456 12.51 -18.41 -25.32
CA GLY A 456 12.62 -19.66 -24.54
C GLY A 456 12.09 -19.59 -23.11
N GLY A 457 11.48 -18.45 -22.70
CA GLY A 457 10.83 -18.30 -21.37
C GLY A 457 11.82 -18.01 -20.25
N SER A 458 13.01 -17.52 -20.57
CA SER A 458 13.95 -16.95 -19.60
C SER A 458 13.80 -15.43 -19.55
N TYR A 459 14.42 -14.82 -18.53
CA TYR A 459 14.49 -13.39 -18.34
C TYR A 459 15.94 -12.96 -18.18
N GLU A 460 16.28 -11.81 -18.71
CA GLU A 460 17.44 -11.02 -18.28
C GLU A 460 17.02 -10.20 -17.06
N LEU A 461 17.91 -10.07 -16.08
CA LEU A 461 17.68 -9.26 -14.89
C LEU A 461 18.61 -8.06 -14.97
N ASP A 462 18.04 -6.95 -15.43
CA ASP A 462 18.79 -5.71 -15.63
C ASP A 462 18.83 -4.92 -14.33
N PHE A 463 19.99 -4.37 -14.01
CA PHE A 463 20.11 -3.50 -12.85
C PHE A 463 19.28 -2.22 -13.06
N SER A 464 18.34 -1.92 -12.18
CA SER A 464 17.41 -0.80 -12.37
C SER A 464 18.10 0.58 -12.40
N GLY A 465 19.29 0.69 -11.81
CA GLY A 465 20.10 1.92 -11.88
C GLY A 465 20.88 2.10 -13.18
N ASN A 466 21.04 1.06 -13.98
CA ASN A 466 21.67 1.08 -15.29
C ASN A 466 21.31 -0.20 -16.06
N ARG A 467 20.40 -0.11 -17.01
CA ARG A 467 19.87 -1.26 -17.75
C ARG A 467 20.85 -1.88 -18.75
N ASP A 468 22.00 -1.26 -18.98
CA ASP A 468 23.10 -1.88 -19.74
C ASP A 468 23.89 -2.90 -18.90
N MET A 469 23.50 -3.10 -17.62
CA MET A 469 24.15 -3.98 -16.66
C MET A 469 23.23 -5.08 -16.19
N CYS A 470 23.64 -6.33 -16.35
CA CYS A 470 22.86 -7.53 -16.09
C CYS A 470 23.35 -8.31 -14.86
N LEU A 471 22.46 -9.10 -14.26
CA LEU A 471 22.82 -10.14 -13.32
C LEU A 471 23.49 -11.30 -14.07
N ASP A 472 24.72 -11.65 -13.70
CA ASP A 472 25.63 -12.48 -14.49
C ASP A 472 26.25 -13.61 -13.64
N ALA A 473 26.27 -14.83 -14.16
CA ALA A 473 27.07 -15.90 -13.58
C ALA A 473 28.54 -15.74 -14.03
N ASN A 474 29.43 -15.47 -13.08
CA ASN A 474 30.81 -15.10 -13.33
C ASN A 474 31.54 -16.08 -14.29
N ALA A 475 32.18 -15.53 -15.30
CA ALA A 475 32.93 -16.26 -16.32
C ALA A 475 32.11 -17.28 -17.12
N ALA A 476 30.80 -17.13 -17.17
CA ALA A 476 29.85 -18.08 -17.76
C ALA A 476 29.99 -19.53 -17.20
N ALA A 477 30.45 -19.64 -15.95
CA ALA A 477 30.59 -20.92 -15.29
C ALA A 477 29.24 -21.39 -14.70
N THR A 478 28.99 -22.72 -14.80
CA THR A 478 27.77 -23.33 -14.26
C THR A 478 28.01 -24.20 -13.03
N ALA A 479 29.27 -24.26 -12.54
CA ALA A 479 29.61 -25.06 -11.37
C ALA A 479 28.97 -24.52 -10.09
N PRO A 480 28.57 -25.38 -9.13
CA PRO A 480 28.16 -24.92 -7.80
C PRO A 480 29.27 -24.06 -7.15
N GLY A 481 28.87 -22.97 -6.51
CA GLY A 481 29.80 -21.97 -5.96
C GLY A 481 30.20 -20.86 -6.93
N THR A 482 29.76 -20.91 -8.21
CA THR A 482 29.97 -19.80 -9.14
C THR A 482 29.28 -18.55 -8.61
N ARG A 483 30.07 -17.47 -8.44
CA ARG A 483 29.57 -16.17 -7.95
C ARG A 483 28.66 -15.50 -8.95
N ILE A 484 27.64 -14.87 -8.44
CA ILE A 484 26.78 -13.98 -9.20
C ILE A 484 27.29 -12.55 -9.04
N GLN A 485 27.24 -11.79 -10.12
CA GLN A 485 27.80 -10.45 -10.20
C GLN A 485 26.98 -9.55 -11.12
N GLN A 486 27.27 -8.25 -11.09
CA GLN A 486 26.90 -7.30 -12.11
C GLN A 486 27.91 -7.35 -13.25
N TRP A 487 27.43 -7.40 -14.48
CA TRP A 487 28.25 -7.34 -15.68
C TRP A 487 27.51 -6.68 -16.83
N GLY A 488 28.23 -6.03 -17.76
CA GLY A 488 27.60 -5.47 -18.96
C GLY A 488 26.76 -6.51 -19.69
N CYS A 489 25.54 -6.16 -20.07
CA CYS A 489 24.63 -7.04 -20.79
C CYS A 489 25.22 -7.43 -22.14
N ASN A 490 25.30 -8.70 -22.44
CA ASN A 490 25.93 -9.22 -23.65
C ASN A 490 25.13 -10.33 -24.35
N GLY A 491 23.93 -10.66 -23.81
CA GLY A 491 23.04 -11.69 -24.34
C GLY A 491 23.52 -13.12 -24.14
N GLY A 492 24.54 -13.34 -23.30
CA GLY A 492 25.03 -14.66 -22.96
C GLY A 492 24.04 -15.46 -22.11
N ALA A 493 24.04 -16.79 -22.27
CA ALA A 493 23.14 -17.66 -21.51
C ALA A 493 23.35 -17.56 -19.98
N ASN A 494 24.53 -17.17 -19.53
CA ASN A 494 24.89 -16.91 -18.13
C ASN A 494 24.28 -15.62 -17.55
N GLN A 495 23.58 -14.85 -18.36
CA GLN A 495 22.79 -13.67 -17.96
C GLN A 495 21.29 -13.91 -18.10
N HIS A 496 20.88 -15.12 -18.51
CA HIS A 496 19.48 -15.49 -18.66
C HIS A 496 19.03 -16.43 -17.54
N TRP A 497 17.88 -16.13 -16.96
CA TRP A 497 17.37 -16.78 -15.75
C TRP A 497 15.97 -17.31 -15.96
N VAL A 498 15.70 -18.55 -15.52
CA VAL A 498 14.39 -19.20 -15.62
C VAL A 498 13.72 -19.24 -14.26
N PHE A 499 12.56 -18.61 -14.12
CA PHE A 499 11.80 -18.61 -12.89
C PHE A 499 10.90 -19.84 -12.82
N LYS A 500 11.14 -20.74 -11.86
CA LYS A 500 10.38 -21.96 -11.62
C LYS A 500 9.57 -21.80 -10.33
N PRO A 501 8.21 -21.77 -10.38
CA PRO A 501 7.40 -21.69 -9.17
C PRO A 501 7.74 -22.81 -8.17
N ALA A 502 7.91 -22.44 -6.90
CA ALA A 502 8.27 -23.37 -5.82
C ALA A 502 7.22 -23.44 -4.69
N GLY A 503 6.07 -22.81 -4.90
CA GLY A 503 4.98 -22.73 -3.94
C GLY A 503 5.11 -21.54 -2.98
N ASN A 504 4.01 -21.19 -2.30
CA ASN A 504 3.95 -20.08 -1.33
C ASN A 504 4.45 -18.72 -1.86
N GLY A 505 4.25 -18.43 -3.16
CA GLY A 505 4.73 -17.19 -3.79
C GLY A 505 6.25 -17.12 -3.97
N THR A 506 6.96 -18.24 -3.88
CA THR A 506 8.40 -18.29 -4.09
C THR A 506 8.78 -18.95 -5.41
N TYR A 507 9.98 -18.64 -5.88
CA TYR A 507 10.58 -19.14 -7.11
C TYR A 507 11.98 -19.70 -6.86
N LYS A 508 12.34 -20.74 -7.59
CA LYS A 508 13.72 -21.07 -7.88
C LYS A 508 14.11 -20.32 -9.13
N ILE A 509 15.23 -19.65 -9.11
CA ILE A 509 15.75 -18.88 -10.23
C ILE A 509 16.92 -19.66 -10.82
N ALA A 510 16.64 -20.37 -11.92
CA ALA A 510 17.60 -21.29 -12.53
C ALA A 510 18.45 -20.59 -13.60
N ASP A 511 19.72 -20.96 -13.70
CA ASP A 511 20.60 -20.59 -14.79
C ASP A 511 20.07 -21.20 -16.11
N SER A 512 19.93 -20.40 -17.16
CA SER A 512 19.44 -20.93 -18.44
C SER A 512 20.46 -21.81 -19.15
N ALA A 513 21.75 -21.63 -18.88
CA ALA A 513 22.83 -22.48 -19.44
C ALA A 513 22.86 -23.87 -18.79
N ASP A 514 22.56 -23.98 -17.50
CA ASP A 514 22.37 -25.27 -16.78
C ASP A 514 21.19 -25.16 -15.80
N PRO A 515 19.97 -25.50 -16.23
CA PRO A 515 18.76 -25.38 -15.40
C PRO A 515 18.71 -26.30 -14.16
N THR A 516 19.74 -27.11 -13.91
CA THR A 516 19.93 -27.86 -12.66
C THR A 516 20.63 -27.03 -11.57
N LYS A 517 21.08 -25.83 -11.91
CA LYS A 517 21.70 -24.86 -11.01
C LYS A 517 20.75 -23.70 -10.79
N VAL A 518 20.68 -23.24 -9.56
CA VAL A 518 19.77 -22.17 -9.14
C VAL A 518 20.53 -21.16 -8.30
N LEU A 519 20.04 -19.92 -8.27
CA LEU A 519 20.54 -18.87 -7.38
C LEU A 519 20.32 -19.26 -5.92
N ALA A 520 21.32 -19.13 -5.09
CA ALA A 520 21.25 -19.40 -3.66
C ALA A 520 21.99 -18.32 -2.85
N ALA A 521 21.49 -17.99 -1.66
CA ALA A 521 22.29 -17.34 -0.64
C ALA A 521 23.32 -18.36 -0.13
N GLY A 522 24.59 -18.18 -0.49
CA GLY A 522 25.68 -19.10 -0.20
C GLY A 522 26.11 -19.06 1.27
N THR A 523 27.09 -19.91 1.60
CA THR A 523 27.69 -19.94 2.94
C THR A 523 28.94 -19.08 3.06
N ALA A 524 29.60 -18.77 1.95
CA ALA A 524 30.72 -17.86 1.93
C ALA A 524 30.24 -16.40 2.01
N VAL A 525 30.94 -15.59 2.79
CA VAL A 525 30.54 -14.21 3.09
C VAL A 525 31.57 -13.20 2.61
N ASP A 526 31.11 -11.96 2.41
CA ASP A 526 32.00 -10.82 2.16
C ASP A 526 32.75 -10.38 3.45
N ALA A 527 33.57 -9.35 3.34
CA ALA A 527 34.35 -8.82 4.48
C ALA A 527 33.47 -8.25 5.62
N LYS A 528 32.17 -8.02 5.36
CA LYS A 528 31.19 -7.52 6.34
C LYS A 528 30.28 -8.63 6.88
N GLY A 529 30.48 -9.87 6.45
CA GLY A 529 29.67 -11.03 6.88
C GLY A 529 28.41 -11.26 6.06
N ASN A 530 28.21 -10.59 4.92
CA ASN A 530 27.05 -10.79 4.08
C ASN A 530 27.25 -12.02 3.17
N PRO A 531 26.29 -12.98 3.13
CA PRO A 531 26.37 -14.11 2.23
C PRO A 531 26.44 -13.68 0.76
N TYR A 532 27.36 -14.26 0.01
CA TYR A 532 27.36 -14.09 -1.43
C TYR A 532 26.18 -14.86 -2.06
N VAL A 533 25.66 -14.33 -3.15
CA VAL A 533 24.76 -15.10 -4.01
C VAL A 533 25.61 -15.89 -5.01
N GLU A 534 25.30 -17.17 -5.17
CA GLU A 534 26.03 -18.11 -5.98
C GLU A 534 25.12 -19.14 -6.66
N LEU A 535 25.59 -19.81 -7.71
CA LEU A 535 24.93 -20.97 -8.26
C LEU A 535 25.07 -22.15 -7.29
N ALA A 536 23.99 -22.87 -7.06
CA ALA A 536 23.97 -24.11 -6.29
C ALA A 536 23.19 -25.19 -7.05
N THR A 537 23.53 -26.46 -6.83
CA THR A 537 22.70 -27.57 -7.31
C THR A 537 21.31 -27.47 -6.69
N ASP A 538 20.26 -27.55 -7.50
CA ASP A 538 18.88 -27.46 -7.03
C ASP A 538 18.53 -28.60 -6.05
N THR A 539 18.29 -28.24 -4.81
CA THR A 539 17.82 -29.14 -3.73
C THR A 539 16.47 -28.70 -3.16
N GLY A 540 15.99 -27.52 -3.57
CA GLY A 540 14.78 -26.92 -2.99
C GLY A 540 14.96 -26.37 -1.58
N ALA A 541 16.21 -26.20 -1.11
CA ALA A 541 16.49 -25.61 0.20
C ALA A 541 15.99 -24.15 0.27
N PRO A 542 15.56 -23.68 1.46
CA PRO A 542 15.07 -22.28 1.62
C PRO A 542 16.04 -21.22 1.09
N ALA A 543 17.36 -21.44 1.19
CA ALA A 543 18.38 -20.54 0.64
C ALA A 543 18.34 -20.40 -0.89
N GLN A 544 17.64 -21.30 -1.58
CA GLN A 544 17.45 -21.34 -3.04
C GLN A 544 16.10 -20.78 -3.49
N LEU A 545 15.27 -20.34 -2.53
CA LEU A 545 13.93 -19.84 -2.80
C LEU A 545 13.92 -18.32 -2.68
N TRP A 546 13.32 -17.68 -3.66
CA TRP A 546 13.25 -16.23 -3.78
C TRP A 546 11.80 -15.80 -3.95
N GLN A 547 11.39 -14.79 -3.21
CA GLN A 547 10.10 -14.14 -3.37
C GLN A 547 10.29 -12.88 -4.19
N LEU A 548 9.38 -12.64 -5.12
CA LEU A 548 9.35 -11.43 -5.93
C LEU A 548 8.39 -10.43 -5.31
N THR A 549 8.81 -9.18 -5.21
CA THR A 549 7.96 -8.05 -4.89
C THR A 549 8.05 -7.05 -6.03
N LYS A 550 6.96 -6.89 -6.78
CA LYS A 550 6.90 -5.95 -7.90
C LYS A 550 6.98 -4.53 -7.36
N LEU A 551 7.91 -3.76 -7.89
CA LEU A 551 8.17 -2.37 -7.50
C LEU A 551 7.62 -1.38 -8.53
N GLY A 552 7.49 -1.76 -9.79
CA GLY A 552 7.03 -0.88 -10.84
C GLY A 552 6.89 -1.56 -12.19
N ILE A 553 6.44 -0.79 -13.17
CA ILE A 553 6.34 -1.16 -14.57
C ILE A 553 7.25 -0.23 -15.37
N VAL A 554 8.06 -0.82 -16.24
CA VAL A 554 8.85 -0.09 -17.22
C VAL A 554 8.25 -0.40 -18.58
N TYR A 555 7.93 0.62 -19.34
CA TYR A 555 7.53 0.43 -20.74
C TYR A 555 8.78 0.16 -21.56
N LEU A 556 8.98 -1.09 -21.95
CA LEU A 556 10.08 -1.46 -22.82
C LEU A 556 9.86 -0.84 -24.21
N HIS A 557 10.87 -0.16 -24.73
CA HIS A 557 10.84 0.31 -26.11
C HIS A 557 10.83 -0.92 -27.02
N SER A 558 9.75 -1.12 -27.77
CA SER A 558 9.67 -2.09 -28.88
C SER A 558 10.41 -1.58 -30.10
#